data_5aebee18499cf1dcbbefb11f67345a4e
#
_entry.id   5aebee18499cf1dcbbefb11f67345a4e
#
_cell.length_a   1.000
_cell.length_b   1.000
_cell.length_c   1.000
_cell.angle_alpha   90.00
_cell.angle_beta   90.00
_cell.angle_gamma   90.00
#
_symmetry.space_group_name_H-M   'P 1'
#
loop_
_entity.id
_entity.type
_entity.pdbx_description
1 polymer ?
#
loop_
_entity_poly.entity_id
_entity_poly.type
_entity_poly.pdbx_seq_one_letter_code
_entity_poly.pdbx_strand_id
1 'polypeptide(L)'
;MKSMQQPNSSNRYAIVIIGILFFAFGFVTWLNGTLIPFLKIACELQNDIQAFLVTFAFYMAYFFLAIPSSYVLKKTGFKNGMALGLVVMAAGSLLFIPAAGNRSFALFLTGLFVQGTGLALLQTASNPYISIVGPIESAAKRISIMGICNKIAGMLSPIILGALVLKNIGELNEKLASSTNASDKANLLNEMAAKVITPYLIIATVLLLLALMIYKSSLPEIDAEKEEADTQSTPQKQNVFQFSHLLLGVLCLFLYVGVEVMAGDAIGMYGKELGLPLDRTKYFTSFTLFAMLVGYVIGIFTIPKYASQQKALAVSAIIGMIFSIGIFVSSGYTAITFIALLGLSNALMWPAIFPLAISGLGRFTKTGSALLVMGIAGGALIPLLYATLKDKGISSNHAAFFICTFPSYLYILYYAVIGHKAGKKTVKKNMTSLPELV
;
A
#
# COMPACT_ATOMS: atom_id res chain seq x y z
N MET A 1 4.21 -35.33 -19.45
CA MET A 1 4.64 -34.02 -20.00
C MET A 1 3.40 -33.22 -20.34
N LYS A 2 2.89 -32.36 -19.44
CA LYS A 2 1.82 -31.42 -19.75
C LYS A 2 2.44 -30.29 -20.57
N SER A 3 1.95 -30.08 -21.78
CA SER A 3 2.36 -29.01 -22.69
C SER A 3 2.30 -27.68 -21.93
N MET A 4 3.43 -26.98 -21.82
CA MET A 4 3.44 -25.55 -21.47
C MET A 4 2.67 -24.82 -22.56
N GLN A 5 1.40 -24.50 -22.28
CA GLN A 5 0.67 -23.57 -23.11
C GLN A 5 1.42 -22.22 -23.07
N GLN A 6 1.94 -21.80 -24.22
CA GLN A 6 2.52 -20.47 -24.36
C GLN A 6 1.47 -19.44 -23.97
N PRO A 7 1.83 -18.39 -23.21
CA PRO A 7 0.87 -17.36 -22.84
C PRO A 7 0.34 -16.70 -24.13
N ASN A 8 -0.98 -16.76 -24.30
CA ASN A 8 -1.68 -16.07 -25.39
C ASN A 8 -1.24 -14.61 -25.45
N SER A 9 -1.07 -14.05 -26.64
CA SER A 9 -0.70 -12.63 -26.86
C SER A 9 -1.61 -11.67 -26.07
N SER A 10 -2.88 -12.00 -25.92
CA SER A 10 -3.88 -11.29 -25.11
C SER A 10 -3.50 -11.21 -23.63
N ASN A 11 -2.94 -12.28 -23.04
CA ASN A 11 -2.53 -12.29 -21.64
C ASN A 11 -1.30 -11.42 -21.38
N ARG A 12 -0.35 -11.37 -22.33
CA ARG A 12 0.83 -10.47 -22.23
C ARG A 12 0.43 -9.01 -22.28
N TYR A 13 -0.49 -8.66 -23.17
CA TYR A 13 -1.03 -7.31 -23.29
C TYR A 13 -1.73 -6.85 -22.00
N ALA A 14 -2.59 -7.71 -21.43
CA ALA A 14 -3.26 -7.42 -20.15
C ALA A 14 -2.24 -7.20 -19.01
N ILE A 15 -1.20 -8.03 -18.90
CA ILE A 15 -0.14 -7.88 -17.88
C ILE A 15 0.57 -6.53 -18.00
N VAL A 16 0.89 -6.09 -19.23
CA VAL A 16 1.56 -4.80 -19.46
C VAL A 16 0.66 -3.64 -19.05
N ILE A 17 -0.60 -3.63 -19.47
CA ILE A 17 -1.55 -2.58 -19.11
C ILE A 17 -1.75 -2.50 -17.58
N ILE A 18 -1.97 -3.64 -16.92
CA ILE A 18 -2.12 -3.67 -15.48
C ILE A 18 -0.82 -3.24 -14.78
N GLY A 19 0.34 -3.60 -15.34
CA GLY A 19 1.65 -3.11 -14.86
C GLY A 19 1.76 -1.59 -14.88
N ILE A 20 1.31 -0.94 -15.97
CA ILE A 20 1.25 0.52 -16.08
C ILE A 20 0.31 1.12 -15.01
N LEU A 21 -0.84 0.49 -14.76
CA LEU A 21 -1.74 0.93 -13.68
C LEU A 21 -1.08 0.81 -12.31
N PHE A 22 -0.42 -0.31 -12.02
CA PHE A 22 0.31 -0.50 -10.77
C PHE A 22 1.46 0.50 -10.60
N PHE A 23 2.11 0.88 -11.69
CA PHE A 23 3.10 1.97 -11.69
C PHE A 23 2.43 3.30 -11.33
N ALA A 24 1.33 3.67 -12.01
CA ALA A 24 0.63 4.92 -11.77
C ALA A 24 0.13 5.05 -10.32
N PHE A 25 -0.54 4.02 -9.79
CA PHE A 25 -1.01 4.11 -8.41
C PHE A 25 0.12 3.99 -7.37
N GLY A 26 1.18 3.25 -7.67
CA GLY A 26 2.37 3.24 -6.82
C GLY A 26 2.99 4.63 -6.70
N PHE A 27 3.07 5.36 -7.82
CA PHE A 27 3.55 6.75 -7.81
C PHE A 27 2.70 7.64 -6.89
N VAL A 28 1.36 7.60 -7.03
CA VAL A 28 0.45 8.42 -6.23
C VAL A 28 0.45 8.01 -4.76
N THR A 29 0.45 6.71 -4.46
CA THR A 29 0.43 6.21 -3.07
C THR A 29 1.62 6.69 -2.26
N TRP A 30 2.83 6.66 -2.84
CA TRP A 30 4.07 6.96 -2.11
C TRP A 30 4.45 8.44 -2.10
N LEU A 31 3.60 9.33 -2.66
CA LEU A 31 3.77 10.77 -2.53
C LEU A 31 3.61 11.26 -1.09
N ASN A 32 2.85 10.54 -0.26
CA ASN A 32 2.53 10.93 1.11
C ASN A 32 3.80 11.17 1.95
N GLY A 33 4.84 10.34 1.78
CA GLY A 33 6.12 10.51 2.47
C GLY A 33 6.77 11.89 2.25
N THR A 34 6.54 12.52 1.09
CA THR A 34 7.00 13.88 0.78
C THR A 34 5.96 14.93 1.19
N LEU A 35 4.67 14.62 1.06
CA LEU A 35 3.58 15.56 1.36
C LEU A 35 3.45 15.86 2.85
N ILE A 36 3.65 14.87 3.74
CA ILE A 36 3.53 15.05 5.19
C ILE A 36 4.40 16.21 5.68
N PRO A 37 5.75 16.20 5.50
CA PRO A 37 6.60 17.29 5.95
C PRO A 37 6.35 18.60 5.20
N PHE A 38 5.98 18.52 3.91
CA PHE A 38 5.67 19.69 3.11
C PHE A 38 4.42 20.43 3.63
N LEU A 39 3.31 19.72 3.83
CA LEU A 39 2.06 20.32 4.32
C LEU A 39 2.18 20.79 5.76
N LYS A 40 3.04 20.13 6.57
CA LYS A 40 3.32 20.60 7.94
C LYS A 40 3.88 22.01 7.93
N ILE A 41 4.73 22.38 6.97
CA ILE A 41 5.30 23.71 6.84
C ILE A 41 4.30 24.64 6.12
N ALA A 42 3.81 24.27 4.93
CA ALA A 42 2.99 25.12 4.07
C ALA A 42 1.67 25.54 4.73
N CYS A 43 1.07 24.66 5.53
CA CYS A 43 -0.18 24.92 6.27
C CYS A 43 0.04 25.26 7.76
N GLU A 44 1.30 25.46 8.18
CA GLU A 44 1.66 25.83 9.57
C GLU A 44 1.05 24.88 10.62
N LEU A 45 1.11 23.55 10.37
CA LEU A 45 0.54 22.54 11.28
C LEU A 45 1.33 22.48 12.58
N GLN A 46 0.62 22.47 13.71
CA GLN A 46 1.21 22.62 15.05
C GLN A 46 1.92 21.36 15.56
N ASN A 47 1.47 20.18 15.14
CA ASN A 47 1.96 18.90 15.65
C ASN A 47 1.97 17.82 14.56
N ASP A 48 2.55 16.66 14.88
CA ASP A 48 2.65 15.55 13.95
C ASP A 48 1.32 14.82 13.79
N ILE A 49 0.44 14.84 14.80
CA ILE A 49 -0.92 14.28 14.66
C ILE A 49 -1.62 14.92 13.48
N GLN A 50 -1.58 16.28 13.38
CA GLN A 50 -2.16 16.99 12.23
C GLN A 50 -1.46 16.59 10.92
N ALA A 51 -0.13 16.49 10.92
CA ALA A 51 0.62 16.13 9.72
C ALA A 51 0.27 14.72 9.22
N PHE A 52 0.08 13.74 10.11
CA PHE A 52 -0.31 12.38 9.75
C PHE A 52 -1.78 12.23 9.34
N LEU A 53 -2.62 13.27 9.47
CA LEU A 53 -3.94 13.29 8.82
C LEU A 53 -3.85 13.19 7.30
N VAL A 54 -2.70 13.46 6.70
CA VAL A 54 -2.39 13.21 5.28
C VAL A 54 -2.56 11.72 4.94
N THR A 55 -1.86 10.84 5.66
CA THR A 55 -1.99 9.39 5.48
C THR A 55 -3.37 8.90 5.93
N PHE A 56 -3.90 9.45 7.02
CA PHE A 56 -5.23 9.11 7.50
C PHE A 56 -6.30 9.35 6.42
N ALA A 57 -6.36 10.54 5.84
CA ALA A 57 -7.35 10.87 4.82
C ALA A 57 -7.24 9.96 3.59
N PHE A 58 -6.01 9.71 3.13
CA PHE A 58 -5.76 8.89 1.96
C PHE A 58 -6.13 7.41 2.18
N TYR A 59 -5.64 6.80 3.26
CA TYR A 59 -5.83 5.37 3.50
C TYR A 59 -7.21 5.04 4.09
N MET A 60 -7.85 5.98 4.78
CA MET A 60 -9.20 5.75 5.32
C MET A 60 -10.25 5.63 4.21
N ALA A 61 -10.01 6.20 3.04
CA ALA A 61 -10.86 6.01 1.88
C ALA A 61 -11.05 4.52 1.51
N TYR A 62 -10.02 3.69 1.69
CA TYR A 62 -10.14 2.25 1.44
C TYR A 62 -11.11 1.57 2.39
N PHE A 63 -11.14 1.98 3.67
CA PHE A 63 -12.08 1.44 4.63
C PHE A 63 -13.52 1.69 4.22
N PHE A 64 -13.84 2.93 3.85
CA PHE A 64 -15.20 3.30 3.51
C PHE A 64 -15.62 2.86 2.10
N LEU A 65 -14.69 2.85 1.16
CA LEU A 65 -15.02 2.72 -0.26
C LEU A 65 -14.74 1.33 -0.86
N ALA A 66 -14.07 0.41 -0.18
CA ALA A 66 -13.80 -0.92 -0.72
C ALA A 66 -15.10 -1.71 -1.02
N ILE A 67 -16.06 -1.72 -0.10
CA ILE A 67 -17.36 -2.38 -0.31
C ILE A 67 -18.18 -1.65 -1.39
N PRO A 68 -18.42 -0.32 -1.31
CA PRO A 68 -19.06 0.42 -2.41
C PRO A 68 -18.41 0.19 -3.78
N SER A 69 -17.06 0.14 -3.84
CA SER A 69 -16.34 -0.15 -5.08
C SER A 69 -16.76 -1.49 -5.70
N SER A 70 -17.02 -2.52 -4.89
CA SER A 70 -17.47 -3.81 -5.40
C SER A 70 -18.84 -3.72 -6.08
N TYR A 71 -19.74 -2.87 -5.57
CA TYR A 71 -21.05 -2.61 -6.20
C TYR A 71 -20.92 -1.83 -7.52
N VAL A 72 -20.02 -0.85 -7.56
CA VAL A 72 -19.70 -0.13 -8.80
C VAL A 72 -19.17 -1.10 -9.85
N LEU A 73 -18.22 -1.98 -9.47
CA LEU A 73 -17.63 -2.97 -10.38
C LEU A 73 -18.65 -4.01 -10.91
N LYS A 74 -19.67 -4.35 -10.14
CA LYS A 74 -20.78 -5.21 -10.64
C LYS A 74 -21.54 -4.58 -11.79
N LYS A 75 -21.65 -3.24 -11.82
CA LYS A 75 -22.37 -2.49 -12.87
C LYS A 75 -21.48 -2.10 -14.04
N THR A 76 -20.22 -1.75 -13.79
CA THR A 76 -19.31 -1.20 -14.79
C THR A 76 -18.42 -2.26 -15.44
N GLY A 77 -18.23 -3.42 -14.80
CA GLY A 77 -17.19 -4.38 -15.13
C GLY A 77 -15.81 -3.94 -14.65
N PHE A 78 -14.80 -4.81 -14.82
CA PHE A 78 -13.45 -4.52 -14.36
C PHE A 78 -12.77 -3.41 -15.16
N LYS A 79 -12.86 -3.45 -16.49
CA LYS A 79 -12.23 -2.48 -17.38
C LYS A 79 -12.70 -1.05 -17.14
N ASN A 80 -14.03 -0.84 -17.23
CA ASN A 80 -14.61 0.48 -17.03
C ASN A 80 -14.47 0.95 -15.58
N GLY A 81 -14.51 0.03 -14.60
CA GLY A 81 -14.26 0.32 -13.20
C GLY A 81 -12.84 0.84 -12.95
N MET A 82 -11.83 0.24 -13.61
CA MET A 82 -10.45 0.75 -13.56
C MET A 82 -10.33 2.15 -14.17
N ALA A 83 -10.96 2.39 -15.32
CA ALA A 83 -10.98 3.71 -15.96
C ALA A 83 -11.65 4.75 -15.06
N LEU A 84 -12.79 4.42 -14.43
CA LEU A 84 -13.50 5.28 -13.50
C LEU A 84 -12.62 5.60 -12.26
N GLY A 85 -11.93 4.61 -11.71
CA GLY A 85 -11.00 4.81 -10.59
C GLY A 85 -9.94 5.85 -10.90
N LEU A 86 -9.34 5.80 -12.10
CA LEU A 86 -8.35 6.78 -12.57
C LEU A 86 -8.95 8.19 -12.72
N VAL A 87 -10.19 8.30 -13.22
CA VAL A 87 -10.89 9.60 -13.32
C VAL A 87 -11.13 10.20 -11.93
N VAL A 88 -11.56 9.39 -10.96
CA VAL A 88 -11.75 9.85 -9.58
C VAL A 88 -10.43 10.28 -8.94
N MET A 89 -9.34 9.52 -9.18
CA MET A 89 -7.99 9.92 -8.74
C MET A 89 -7.57 11.26 -9.34
N ALA A 90 -7.84 11.48 -10.63
CA ALA A 90 -7.54 12.74 -11.31
C ALA A 90 -8.33 13.91 -10.69
N ALA A 91 -9.62 13.72 -10.40
CA ALA A 91 -10.45 14.71 -9.72
C ALA A 91 -9.87 15.07 -8.33
N GLY A 92 -9.44 14.05 -7.55
CA GLY A 92 -8.73 14.28 -6.28
C GLY A 92 -7.44 15.08 -6.45
N SER A 93 -6.67 14.82 -7.51
CA SER A 93 -5.45 15.58 -7.83
C SER A 93 -5.75 17.02 -8.18
N LEU A 94 -6.83 17.30 -8.90
CA LEU A 94 -7.23 18.67 -9.26
C LEU A 94 -7.67 19.50 -8.04
N LEU A 95 -8.17 18.88 -6.97
CA LEU A 95 -8.50 19.56 -5.72
C LEU A 95 -7.28 20.18 -5.03
N PHE A 96 -6.06 19.73 -5.35
CA PHE A 96 -4.84 20.35 -4.83
C PHE A 96 -4.61 21.77 -5.35
N ILE A 97 -5.20 22.14 -6.50
CA ILE A 97 -5.07 23.50 -7.07
C ILE A 97 -5.74 24.54 -6.17
N PRO A 98 -7.07 24.44 -5.88
CA PRO A 98 -7.71 25.38 -4.94
C PRO A 98 -7.20 25.18 -3.50
N ALA A 99 -6.77 23.99 -3.11
CA ALA A 99 -6.18 23.75 -1.79
C ALA A 99 -4.89 24.57 -1.60
N ALA A 100 -4.02 24.58 -2.60
CA ALA A 100 -2.78 25.36 -2.59
C ALA A 100 -3.04 26.86 -2.67
N GLY A 101 -3.95 27.30 -3.53
CA GLY A 101 -4.32 28.71 -3.66
C GLY A 101 -4.86 29.35 -2.37
N ASN A 102 -5.59 28.56 -1.56
CA ASN A 102 -6.15 29.00 -0.29
C ASN A 102 -5.33 28.55 0.93
N ARG A 103 -4.24 27.83 0.76
CA ARG A 103 -3.49 27.11 1.81
C ARG A 103 -4.41 26.31 2.74
N SER A 104 -5.47 25.73 2.19
CA SER A 104 -6.49 25.03 2.98
C SER A 104 -6.10 23.59 3.21
N PHE A 105 -5.67 23.26 4.43
CA PHE A 105 -5.35 21.88 4.82
C PHE A 105 -6.55 20.93 4.64
N ALA A 106 -7.76 21.40 4.95
CA ALA A 106 -8.99 20.62 4.77
C ALA A 106 -9.23 20.23 3.30
N LEU A 107 -8.96 21.14 2.35
CA LEU A 107 -9.06 20.85 0.91
C LEU A 107 -7.96 19.88 0.45
N PHE A 108 -6.74 19.97 0.99
CA PHE A 108 -5.70 18.98 0.73
C PHE A 108 -6.12 17.58 1.21
N LEU A 109 -6.66 17.46 2.43
CA LEU A 109 -7.19 16.20 2.96
C LEU A 109 -8.35 15.64 2.12
N THR A 110 -9.25 16.53 1.66
CA THR A 110 -10.34 16.14 0.76
C THR A 110 -9.81 15.60 -0.56
N GLY A 111 -8.83 16.27 -1.16
CA GLY A 111 -8.16 15.80 -2.39
C GLY A 111 -7.52 14.43 -2.21
N LEU A 112 -6.84 14.21 -1.09
CA LEU A 112 -6.24 12.91 -0.73
C LEU A 112 -7.29 11.81 -0.54
N PHE A 113 -8.40 12.12 0.15
CA PHE A 113 -9.50 11.17 0.34
C PHE A 113 -10.14 10.78 -1.00
N VAL A 114 -10.36 11.75 -1.90
CA VAL A 114 -10.88 11.50 -3.25
C VAL A 114 -9.89 10.67 -4.08
N GLN A 115 -8.58 10.96 -4.01
CA GLN A 115 -7.55 10.11 -4.64
C GLN A 115 -7.58 8.67 -4.09
N GLY A 116 -7.65 8.52 -2.76
CA GLY A 116 -7.77 7.23 -2.10
C GLY A 116 -9.04 6.47 -2.51
N THR A 117 -10.16 7.19 -2.73
CA THR A 117 -11.43 6.63 -3.24
C THR A 117 -11.25 6.02 -4.63
N GLY A 118 -10.64 6.78 -5.54
CA GLY A 118 -10.34 6.28 -6.89
C GLY A 118 -9.40 5.09 -6.86
N LEU A 119 -8.42 5.11 -5.98
CA LEU A 119 -7.44 4.04 -5.81
C LEU A 119 -8.05 2.79 -5.19
N ALA A 120 -8.99 2.92 -4.24
CA ALA A 120 -9.75 1.80 -3.69
C ALA A 120 -10.54 1.08 -4.79
N LEU A 121 -11.21 1.83 -5.67
CA LEU A 121 -11.92 1.27 -6.83
C LEU A 121 -10.96 0.58 -7.80
N LEU A 122 -9.84 1.24 -8.13
CA LEU A 122 -8.83 0.70 -9.04
C LEU A 122 -8.22 -0.60 -8.50
N GLN A 123 -7.85 -0.68 -7.22
CA GLN A 123 -7.27 -1.87 -6.62
C GLN A 123 -8.29 -3.01 -6.45
N THR A 124 -9.55 -2.70 -6.14
CA THR A 124 -10.63 -3.70 -6.06
C THR A 124 -10.86 -4.35 -7.43
N ALA A 125 -10.59 -3.64 -8.54
CA ALA A 125 -10.67 -4.17 -9.88
C ALA A 125 -9.39 -4.89 -10.33
N SER A 126 -8.22 -4.26 -10.18
CA SER A 126 -6.95 -4.72 -10.78
C SER A 126 -6.33 -5.92 -10.06
N ASN A 127 -6.48 -6.04 -8.73
CA ASN A 127 -5.92 -7.16 -7.97
C ASN A 127 -6.58 -8.52 -8.34
N PRO A 128 -7.91 -8.67 -8.34
CA PRO A 128 -8.53 -9.89 -8.85
C PRO A 128 -8.22 -10.11 -10.33
N TYR A 129 -8.29 -9.05 -11.16
CA TYR A 129 -8.06 -9.16 -12.60
C TYR A 129 -6.71 -9.81 -12.90
N ILE A 130 -5.59 -9.31 -12.31
CA ILE A 130 -4.26 -9.88 -12.55
C ILE A 130 -4.11 -11.30 -11.98
N SER A 131 -4.93 -11.66 -10.98
CA SER A 131 -4.94 -12.99 -10.40
C SER A 131 -5.56 -14.03 -11.32
N ILE A 132 -6.57 -13.64 -12.11
CA ILE A 132 -7.35 -14.55 -13.01
C ILE A 132 -6.95 -14.48 -14.49
N VAL A 133 -6.16 -13.52 -14.92
CA VAL A 133 -5.64 -13.36 -16.30
C VAL A 133 -4.66 -14.47 -16.70
N GLY A 134 -4.68 -15.65 -16.15
CA GLY A 134 -3.83 -16.77 -16.49
C GLY A 134 -3.86 -17.86 -15.43
N PRO A 135 -3.03 -18.93 -15.55
CA PRO A 135 -3.06 -20.04 -14.61
C PRO A 135 -2.90 -19.57 -13.16
N ILE A 136 -3.75 -20.09 -12.27
CA ILE A 136 -3.78 -19.69 -10.84
C ILE A 136 -2.44 -19.98 -10.14
N GLU A 137 -1.73 -21.02 -10.57
CA GLU A 137 -0.43 -21.42 -10.03
C GLU A 137 0.64 -20.34 -10.25
N SER A 138 0.47 -19.50 -11.28
CA SER A 138 1.39 -18.39 -11.58
C SER A 138 0.87 -17.03 -11.11
N ALA A 139 -0.27 -16.96 -10.41
CA ALA A 139 -0.86 -15.72 -9.93
C ALA A 139 0.09 -14.94 -9.01
N ALA A 140 0.74 -15.61 -8.06
CA ALA A 140 1.71 -14.98 -7.16
C ALA A 140 2.87 -14.31 -7.90
N LYS A 141 3.38 -14.93 -8.98
CA LYS A 141 4.43 -14.33 -9.82
C LYS A 141 3.93 -13.08 -10.53
N ARG A 142 2.69 -13.09 -11.06
CA ARG A 142 2.09 -11.91 -11.70
C ARG A 142 1.89 -10.77 -10.71
N ILE A 143 1.37 -11.07 -9.52
CA ILE A 143 1.19 -10.07 -8.44
C ILE A 143 2.55 -9.49 -8.02
N SER A 144 3.61 -10.31 -7.92
CA SER A 144 4.96 -9.83 -7.60
C SER A 144 5.53 -8.89 -8.67
N ILE A 145 5.28 -9.16 -9.96
CA ILE A 145 5.67 -8.26 -11.06
C ILE A 145 4.93 -6.92 -10.92
N MET A 146 3.64 -6.94 -10.60
CA MET A 146 2.87 -5.73 -10.33
C MET A 146 3.43 -4.97 -9.12
N GLY A 147 3.80 -5.69 -8.06
CA GLY A 147 4.47 -5.14 -6.89
C GLY A 147 5.78 -4.42 -7.25
N ILE A 148 6.60 -4.99 -8.13
CA ILE A 148 7.83 -4.35 -8.63
C ILE A 148 7.50 -3.05 -9.36
N CYS A 149 6.52 -3.05 -10.29
CA CYS A 149 6.08 -1.84 -10.99
C CYS A 149 5.65 -0.74 -10.00
N ASN A 150 4.87 -1.12 -8.98
CA ASN A 150 4.42 -0.22 -7.93
C ASN A 150 5.60 0.37 -7.13
N LYS A 151 6.57 -0.45 -6.73
CA LYS A 151 7.69 0.01 -5.90
C LYS A 151 8.71 0.83 -6.68
N ILE A 152 8.95 0.54 -7.97
CA ILE A 152 9.78 1.39 -8.83
C ILE A 152 9.15 2.79 -8.92
N ALA A 153 7.86 2.88 -9.21
CA ALA A 153 7.17 4.15 -9.26
C ALA A 153 7.16 4.88 -7.91
N GLY A 154 6.91 4.13 -6.83
CA GLY A 154 6.94 4.64 -5.48
C GLY A 154 8.31 5.17 -5.05
N MET A 155 9.41 4.53 -5.48
CA MET A 155 10.77 5.01 -5.24
C MET A 155 11.06 6.32 -6.00
N LEU A 156 10.57 6.43 -7.23
CA LEU A 156 10.73 7.64 -8.05
C LEU A 156 9.89 8.81 -7.54
N SER A 157 8.73 8.53 -6.95
CA SER A 157 7.74 9.51 -6.52
C SER A 157 8.32 10.56 -5.53
N PRO A 158 8.93 10.19 -4.38
CA PRO A 158 9.55 11.15 -3.47
C PRO A 158 10.76 11.86 -4.09
N ILE A 159 11.50 11.19 -4.98
CA ILE A 159 12.64 11.82 -5.69
C ILE A 159 12.14 12.94 -6.59
N ILE A 160 11.14 12.67 -7.42
CA ILE A 160 10.59 13.64 -8.38
C ILE A 160 9.86 14.76 -7.62
N LEU A 161 8.92 14.42 -6.74
CA LEU A 161 8.16 15.43 -6.01
C LEU A 161 9.05 16.22 -5.04
N GLY A 162 9.95 15.55 -4.32
CA GLY A 162 10.89 16.18 -3.41
C GLY A 162 11.82 17.17 -4.12
N ALA A 163 12.29 16.84 -5.33
CA ALA A 163 13.10 17.75 -6.14
C ALA A 163 12.31 18.97 -6.66
N LEU A 164 11.01 18.83 -6.91
CA LEU A 164 10.16 19.92 -7.42
C LEU A 164 9.61 20.80 -6.29
N VAL A 165 9.07 20.17 -5.25
CA VAL A 165 8.29 20.85 -4.20
C VAL A 165 9.17 21.30 -3.03
N LEU A 166 10.16 20.48 -2.65
CA LEU A 166 11.09 20.76 -1.54
C LEU A 166 12.45 21.31 -2.03
N LYS A 167 12.51 21.81 -3.26
CA LYS A 167 13.70 22.51 -3.75
C LYS A 167 13.95 23.75 -2.91
N ASN A 168 15.20 23.93 -2.43
CA ASN A 168 15.63 25.05 -1.61
C ASN A 168 14.81 25.22 -0.30
N ILE A 169 14.30 24.14 0.25
CA ILE A 169 13.48 24.20 1.48
C ILE A 169 14.28 24.72 2.68
N GLY A 170 15.61 24.48 2.72
CA GLY A 170 16.50 25.01 3.75
C GLY A 170 16.52 26.52 3.74
N GLU A 171 16.81 27.14 2.59
CA GLU A 171 16.79 28.59 2.43
C GLU A 171 15.43 29.21 2.73
N LEU A 172 14.36 28.53 2.35
CA LEU A 172 13.00 28.97 2.62
C LEU A 172 12.70 28.95 4.13
N ASN A 173 13.12 27.91 4.84
CA ASN A 173 12.97 27.82 6.29
C ASN A 173 13.77 28.90 7.01
N GLU A 174 14.99 29.22 6.56
CA GLU A 174 15.79 30.33 7.10
C GLU A 174 15.10 31.69 6.87
N LYS A 175 14.59 31.93 5.67
CA LYS A 175 13.82 33.15 5.35
C LYS A 175 12.53 33.24 6.19
N LEU A 176 11.80 32.13 6.39
CA LEU A 176 10.64 32.09 7.26
C LEU A 176 10.99 32.38 8.73
N ALA A 177 12.11 31.85 9.22
CA ALA A 177 12.58 32.08 10.59
C ALA A 177 13.07 33.52 10.82
N SER A 178 13.67 34.15 9.81
CA SER A 178 14.18 35.54 9.85
C SER A 178 13.11 36.59 9.53
N SER A 179 11.96 36.20 8.96
CA SER A 179 10.90 37.12 8.58
C SER A 179 10.16 37.61 9.82
N THR A 180 10.26 38.91 10.11
CA THR A 180 9.54 39.58 11.19
C THR A 180 8.20 40.13 10.73
N ASN A 181 7.99 40.27 9.43
CA ASN A 181 6.76 40.81 8.83
C ASN A 181 5.78 39.66 8.51
N ALA A 182 4.55 39.76 9.06
CA ALA A 182 3.51 38.77 8.83
C ALA A 182 3.10 38.63 7.35
N SER A 183 3.15 39.74 6.59
CA SER A 183 2.84 39.74 5.16
C SER A 183 3.87 38.98 4.34
N ASP A 184 5.18 39.20 4.63
CA ASP A 184 6.27 38.52 3.94
C ASP A 184 6.25 37.02 4.23
N LYS A 185 6.01 36.64 5.48
CA LYS A 185 5.81 35.24 5.88
C LYS A 185 4.64 34.59 5.14
N ALA A 186 3.51 35.26 5.06
CA ALA A 186 2.34 34.77 4.33
C ALA A 186 2.64 34.57 2.83
N ASN A 187 3.35 35.52 2.20
CA ASN A 187 3.74 35.43 0.79
C ASN A 187 4.70 34.23 0.55
N LEU A 188 5.68 34.01 1.40
CA LEU A 188 6.60 32.87 1.32
C LEU A 188 5.86 31.54 1.44
N LEU A 189 4.91 31.43 2.36
CA LEU A 189 4.09 30.23 2.54
C LEU A 189 3.14 29.99 1.38
N ASN A 190 2.57 31.05 0.78
CA ASN A 190 1.75 30.98 -0.44
C ASN A 190 2.57 30.50 -1.64
N GLU A 191 3.78 31.05 -1.82
CA GLU A 191 4.71 30.59 -2.87
C GLU A 191 5.06 29.11 -2.67
N MET A 192 5.34 28.70 -1.43
CA MET A 192 5.61 27.30 -1.11
C MET A 192 4.40 26.43 -1.46
N ALA A 193 3.21 26.77 -1.00
CA ALA A 193 1.99 26.01 -1.27
C ALA A 193 1.72 25.86 -2.77
N ALA A 194 1.97 26.91 -3.56
CA ALA A 194 1.78 26.91 -5.01
C ALA A 194 2.68 25.90 -5.75
N LYS A 195 3.82 25.48 -5.17
CA LYS A 195 4.74 24.53 -5.82
C LYS A 195 4.11 23.16 -6.10
N VAL A 196 3.03 22.77 -5.41
CA VAL A 196 2.33 21.51 -5.69
C VAL A 196 1.38 21.58 -6.88
N ILE A 197 0.98 22.78 -7.34
CA ILE A 197 -0.02 22.94 -8.40
C ILE A 197 0.44 22.27 -9.69
N THR A 198 1.63 22.59 -10.17
CA THR A 198 2.15 22.03 -11.44
C THR A 198 2.32 20.50 -11.38
N PRO A 199 2.98 19.91 -10.37
CA PRO A 199 3.06 18.45 -10.25
C PRO A 199 1.69 17.77 -10.23
N TYR A 200 0.72 18.31 -9.48
CA TYR A 200 -0.59 17.68 -9.37
C TYR A 200 -1.45 17.86 -10.63
N LEU A 201 -1.26 18.94 -11.38
CA LEU A 201 -1.86 19.10 -12.70
C LEU A 201 -1.31 18.08 -13.70
N ILE A 202 0.01 17.81 -13.67
CA ILE A 202 0.65 16.77 -14.48
C ILE A 202 0.10 15.38 -14.10
N ILE A 203 0.03 15.08 -12.80
CA ILE A 203 -0.53 13.81 -12.31
C ILE A 203 -1.98 13.64 -12.78
N ALA A 204 -2.83 14.66 -12.62
CA ALA A 204 -4.21 14.61 -13.07
C ALA A 204 -4.31 14.35 -14.58
N THR A 205 -3.49 15.02 -15.38
CA THR A 205 -3.45 14.84 -16.84
C THR A 205 -3.03 13.42 -17.21
N VAL A 206 -1.97 12.90 -16.59
CA VAL A 206 -1.50 11.52 -16.83
C VAL A 206 -2.58 10.50 -16.43
N LEU A 207 -3.25 10.68 -15.29
CA LEU A 207 -4.33 9.80 -14.85
C LEU A 207 -5.51 9.81 -15.81
N LEU A 208 -5.91 10.96 -16.37
CA LEU A 208 -6.95 11.06 -17.39
C LEU A 208 -6.56 10.39 -18.71
N LEU A 209 -5.30 10.55 -19.15
CA LEU A 209 -4.79 9.86 -20.35
C LEU A 209 -4.77 8.34 -20.15
N LEU A 210 -4.38 7.88 -18.97
CA LEU A 210 -4.44 6.45 -18.62
C LEU A 210 -5.88 5.94 -18.55
N ALA A 211 -6.82 6.73 -18.00
CA ALA A 211 -8.25 6.38 -18.00
C ALA A 211 -8.77 6.20 -19.43
N LEU A 212 -8.42 7.11 -20.33
CA LEU A 212 -8.80 7.03 -21.75
C LEU A 212 -8.14 5.82 -22.43
N MET A 213 -6.87 5.55 -22.14
CA MET A 213 -6.15 4.38 -22.64
C MET A 213 -6.84 3.07 -22.22
N ILE A 214 -7.21 2.94 -20.94
CA ILE A 214 -7.92 1.76 -20.43
C ILE A 214 -9.29 1.63 -21.08
N TYR A 215 -10.07 2.72 -21.13
CA TYR A 215 -11.39 2.74 -21.73
C TYR A 215 -11.38 2.28 -23.19
N LYS A 216 -10.40 2.72 -23.98
CA LYS A 216 -10.22 2.33 -25.39
C LYS A 216 -9.47 1.01 -25.58
N SER A 217 -8.86 0.44 -24.53
CA SER A 217 -8.07 -0.78 -24.63
C SER A 217 -8.94 -1.99 -25.01
N SER A 218 -8.32 -3.02 -25.57
CA SER A 218 -8.94 -4.34 -25.84
C SER A 218 -8.80 -5.30 -24.65
N LEU A 219 -8.74 -4.77 -23.41
CA LEU A 219 -8.75 -5.61 -22.21
C LEU A 219 -10.03 -6.45 -22.18
N PRO A 220 -9.94 -7.80 -22.11
CA PRO A 220 -11.11 -8.65 -22.03
C PRO A 220 -11.88 -8.39 -20.71
N GLU A 221 -13.21 -8.31 -20.79
CA GLU A 221 -14.03 -8.39 -19.58
C GLU A 221 -13.96 -9.81 -19.05
N ILE A 222 -13.56 -9.95 -17.80
CA ILE A 222 -13.46 -11.25 -17.13
C ILE A 222 -14.70 -11.44 -16.26
N ASP A 223 -15.49 -12.44 -16.59
CA ASP A 223 -16.66 -12.84 -15.83
C ASP A 223 -16.20 -13.76 -14.68
N ALA A 224 -15.82 -13.15 -13.56
CA ALA A 224 -15.37 -13.88 -12.38
C ALA A 224 -16.43 -14.85 -11.80
N GLU A 225 -17.67 -14.78 -12.25
CA GLU A 225 -18.76 -15.68 -11.81
C GLU A 225 -18.77 -17.02 -12.55
N LYS A 226 -18.21 -17.08 -13.76
CA LYS A 226 -18.21 -18.33 -14.56
C LYS A 226 -17.07 -19.30 -14.17
N GLU A 227 -15.94 -18.81 -13.64
CA GLU A 227 -14.85 -19.70 -13.22
C GLU A 227 -15.10 -20.38 -11.86
N GLU A 228 -16.04 -19.89 -11.04
CA GLU A 228 -16.35 -20.44 -9.72
C GLU A 228 -17.37 -21.59 -9.75
N ALA A 229 -18.04 -21.86 -10.87
CA ALA A 229 -19.06 -22.91 -10.98
C ALA A 229 -18.47 -24.34 -10.98
N ASP A 230 -17.19 -24.52 -11.28
CA ASP A 230 -16.54 -25.82 -11.43
C ASP A 230 -15.89 -26.40 -10.14
N THR A 231 -15.89 -25.66 -9.03
CA THR A 231 -15.38 -26.16 -7.74
C THR A 231 -16.53 -26.58 -6.82
N GLN A 232 -17.18 -27.67 -7.15
CA GLN A 232 -18.06 -28.38 -6.23
C GLN A 232 -17.27 -29.08 -5.13
N SER A 233 -17.77 -28.93 -3.90
CA SER A 233 -17.53 -29.70 -2.67
C SER A 233 -16.76 -29.02 -1.54
N THR A 234 -17.43 -28.05 -0.91
CA THR A 234 -17.19 -27.76 0.52
C THR A 234 -18.54 -27.52 1.22
N PRO A 235 -18.72 -27.91 2.52
CA PRO A 235 -19.96 -27.67 3.23
C PRO A 235 -20.31 -26.18 3.17
N GLN A 236 -21.54 -25.88 2.73
CA GLN A 236 -22.02 -24.53 2.42
C GLN A 236 -21.94 -23.63 3.67
N LYS A 237 -20.82 -22.92 3.83
CA LYS A 237 -20.80 -21.76 4.70
C LYS A 237 -21.74 -20.71 4.14
N GLN A 238 -22.64 -20.20 4.97
CA GLN A 238 -23.67 -19.27 4.55
C GLN A 238 -23.21 -17.80 4.57
N ASN A 239 -22.11 -17.51 5.28
CA ASN A 239 -21.62 -16.16 5.48
C ASN A 239 -20.08 -16.13 5.39
N VAL A 240 -19.56 -15.05 4.80
CA VAL A 240 -18.11 -14.76 4.69
C VAL A 240 -17.43 -14.68 6.06
N PHE A 241 -18.11 -14.22 7.09
CA PHE A 241 -17.59 -14.13 8.46
C PHE A 241 -17.35 -15.49 9.16
N GLN A 242 -17.80 -16.57 8.57
CA GLN A 242 -17.53 -17.92 9.09
C GLN A 242 -16.13 -18.46 8.69
N PHE A 243 -15.38 -17.70 7.91
CA PHE A 243 -14.00 -18.04 7.52
C PHE A 243 -13.01 -17.38 8.47
N SER A 244 -12.69 -18.04 9.58
CA SER A 244 -11.80 -17.48 10.62
C SER A 244 -10.43 -17.07 10.07
N HIS A 245 -9.84 -17.85 9.14
CA HIS A 245 -8.56 -17.50 8.51
C HIS A 245 -8.63 -16.22 7.67
N LEU A 246 -9.79 -15.87 7.11
CA LEU A 246 -10.00 -14.61 6.39
C LEU A 246 -10.00 -13.45 7.38
N LEU A 247 -10.78 -13.53 8.47
CA LEU A 247 -10.87 -12.44 9.45
C LEU A 247 -9.51 -12.16 10.11
N LEU A 248 -8.79 -13.24 10.48
CA LEU A 248 -7.41 -13.12 10.97
C LEU A 248 -6.48 -12.54 9.89
N GLY A 249 -6.72 -12.86 8.62
CA GLY A 249 -5.99 -12.32 7.48
C GLY A 249 -6.27 -10.84 7.25
N VAL A 250 -7.50 -10.37 7.45
CA VAL A 250 -7.86 -8.94 7.38
C VAL A 250 -7.09 -8.15 8.44
N LEU A 251 -7.07 -8.64 9.69
CA LEU A 251 -6.29 -8.02 10.76
C LEU A 251 -4.78 -8.08 10.47
N CYS A 252 -4.30 -9.21 9.91
CA CYS A 252 -2.90 -9.34 9.51
C CYS A 252 -2.52 -8.31 8.44
N LEU A 253 -3.38 -8.11 7.44
CA LEU A 253 -3.17 -7.14 6.38
C LEU A 253 -3.24 -5.71 6.93
N PHE A 254 -4.15 -5.44 7.84
CA PHE A 254 -4.27 -4.15 8.52
C PHE A 254 -2.96 -3.78 9.25
N LEU A 255 -2.43 -4.68 10.06
CA LEU A 255 -1.18 -4.47 10.77
C LEU A 255 0.01 -4.38 9.81
N TYR A 256 0.05 -5.23 8.77
CA TYR A 256 1.10 -5.18 7.75
C TYR A 256 1.12 -3.83 7.02
N VAL A 257 -0.02 -3.35 6.51
CA VAL A 257 -0.04 -2.06 5.80
C VAL A 257 0.31 -0.92 6.75
N GLY A 258 -0.09 -1.01 8.01
CA GLY A 258 0.33 -0.07 9.04
C GLY A 258 1.85 0.04 9.16
N VAL A 259 2.55 -1.08 9.31
CA VAL A 259 4.02 -1.06 9.44
C VAL A 259 4.72 -0.74 8.13
N GLU A 260 4.14 -1.08 6.98
CA GLU A 260 4.64 -0.70 5.67
C GLU A 260 4.63 0.83 5.49
N VAL A 261 3.50 1.48 5.83
CA VAL A 261 3.35 2.94 5.75
C VAL A 261 4.23 3.64 6.79
N MET A 262 4.37 3.07 7.99
CA MET A 262 5.33 3.56 8.98
C MET A 262 6.75 3.59 8.43
N ALA A 263 7.19 2.51 7.81
CA ALA A 263 8.53 2.42 7.24
C ALA A 263 8.73 3.30 6.00
N GLY A 264 7.67 3.55 5.23
CA GLY A 264 7.72 4.33 4.00
C GLY A 264 7.45 5.82 4.19
N ASP A 265 6.32 6.18 4.80
CA ASP A 265 5.87 7.57 4.88
C ASP A 265 6.38 8.28 6.15
N ALA A 266 6.49 7.55 7.28
CA ALA A 266 6.92 8.18 8.53
C ALA A 266 8.44 8.32 8.67
N ILE A 267 9.25 7.63 7.85
CA ILE A 267 10.73 7.65 7.96
C ILE A 267 11.31 9.08 7.83
N GLY A 268 10.73 9.90 6.96
CA GLY A 268 11.15 11.29 6.78
C GLY A 268 10.93 12.14 8.02
N MET A 269 9.75 12.00 8.65
CA MET A 269 9.44 12.69 9.91
C MET A 269 10.27 12.18 11.07
N TYR A 270 10.48 10.86 11.15
CA TYR A 270 11.35 10.25 12.14
C TYR A 270 12.79 10.82 12.08
N GLY A 271 13.34 10.94 10.85
CA GLY A 271 14.67 11.53 10.65
C GLY A 271 14.73 13.00 11.05
N LYS A 272 13.69 13.78 10.77
CA LYS A 272 13.60 15.18 11.21
C LYS A 272 13.64 15.31 12.74
N GLU A 273 12.96 14.46 13.46
CA GLU A 273 12.96 14.41 14.93
C GLU A 273 14.33 14.08 15.53
N LEU A 274 15.17 13.38 14.77
CA LEU A 274 16.57 13.12 15.12
C LEU A 274 17.51 14.29 14.75
N GLY A 275 16.97 15.44 14.35
CA GLY A 275 17.75 16.63 13.98
C GLY A 275 18.32 16.57 12.55
N LEU A 276 17.90 15.62 11.72
CA LEU A 276 18.39 15.54 10.33
C LEU A 276 17.71 16.58 9.45
N PRO A 277 18.46 17.27 8.56
CA PRO A 277 17.88 18.30 7.70
C PRO A 277 16.89 17.71 6.70
N LEU A 278 15.80 18.44 6.43
CA LEU A 278 14.72 18.03 5.54
C LEU A 278 15.21 17.77 4.10
N ASP A 279 16.25 18.47 3.67
CA ASP A 279 16.88 18.26 2.35
C ASP A 279 17.44 16.84 2.17
N ARG A 280 17.76 16.14 3.25
CA ARG A 280 18.18 14.73 3.24
C ARG A 280 17.01 13.78 3.52
N THR A 281 16.16 14.09 4.49
CA THR A 281 15.09 13.20 4.93
C THR A 281 13.98 13.04 3.89
N LYS A 282 13.80 13.99 2.96
CA LYS A 282 12.84 13.93 1.86
C LYS A 282 13.01 12.73 0.92
N TYR A 283 14.19 12.12 0.90
CA TYR A 283 14.49 10.94 0.06
C TYR A 283 14.41 9.60 0.80
N PHE A 284 14.18 9.60 2.11
CA PHE A 284 14.27 8.39 2.92
C PHE A 284 13.21 7.35 2.55
N THR A 285 12.01 7.77 2.15
CA THR A 285 10.98 6.89 1.60
C THR A 285 11.52 6.05 0.43
N SER A 286 12.33 6.65 -0.46
CA SER A 286 12.93 5.93 -1.59
C SER A 286 13.88 4.82 -1.15
N PHE A 287 14.61 4.98 -0.04
CA PHE A 287 15.49 3.92 0.48
C PHE A 287 14.67 2.72 1.00
N THR A 288 13.56 2.98 1.70
CA THR A 288 12.65 1.92 2.13
C THR A 288 12.06 1.16 0.94
N LEU A 289 11.62 1.88 -0.09
CA LEU A 289 11.04 1.27 -1.28
C LEU A 289 12.06 0.53 -2.13
N PHE A 290 13.32 1.00 -2.15
CA PHE A 290 14.43 0.26 -2.76
C PHE A 290 14.69 -1.06 -2.03
N ALA A 291 14.71 -1.06 -0.70
CA ALA A 291 14.83 -2.28 0.09
C ALA A 291 13.65 -3.24 -0.17
N MET A 292 12.42 -2.72 -0.36
CA MET A 292 11.26 -3.52 -0.77
C MET A 292 11.45 -4.12 -2.16
N LEU A 293 11.98 -3.35 -3.12
CA LEU A 293 12.27 -3.85 -4.47
C LEU A 293 13.22 -5.04 -4.43
N VAL A 294 14.31 -4.93 -3.66
CA VAL A 294 15.26 -6.04 -3.43
C VAL A 294 14.54 -7.25 -2.85
N GLY A 295 13.68 -7.05 -1.85
CA GLY A 295 12.88 -8.12 -1.24
C GLY A 295 11.94 -8.82 -2.25
N TYR A 296 11.27 -8.09 -3.13
CA TYR A 296 10.45 -8.67 -4.21
C TYR A 296 11.28 -9.52 -5.18
N VAL A 297 12.46 -9.03 -5.57
CA VAL A 297 13.38 -9.78 -6.44
C VAL A 297 13.79 -11.08 -5.77
N ILE A 298 14.23 -11.04 -4.50
CA ILE A 298 14.55 -12.25 -3.71
C ILE A 298 13.35 -13.20 -3.68
N GLY A 299 12.14 -12.70 -3.46
CA GLY A 299 10.92 -13.49 -3.40
C GLY A 299 10.60 -14.23 -4.69
N ILE A 300 10.76 -13.58 -5.85
CA ILE A 300 10.52 -14.19 -7.16
C ILE A 300 11.42 -15.42 -7.40
N PHE A 301 12.67 -15.36 -6.95
CA PHE A 301 13.60 -16.47 -7.08
C PHE A 301 13.41 -17.54 -5.99
N THR A 302 12.87 -17.17 -4.85
CA THR A 302 12.78 -18.04 -3.68
C THR A 302 11.45 -18.80 -3.63
N ILE A 303 10.33 -18.15 -3.98
CA ILE A 303 8.98 -18.71 -3.90
C ILE A 303 8.53 -19.20 -5.29
N PRO A 304 7.96 -20.41 -5.45
CA PRO A 304 7.76 -21.45 -4.44
C PRO A 304 8.94 -22.43 -4.33
N LYS A 305 10.02 -22.22 -5.09
CA LYS A 305 11.09 -23.21 -5.32
C LYS A 305 11.81 -23.63 -4.03
N TYR A 306 12.14 -22.65 -3.18
CA TYR A 306 12.92 -22.88 -1.95
C TYR A 306 12.10 -22.65 -0.67
N ALA A 307 11.07 -21.82 -0.73
CA ALA A 307 10.21 -21.51 0.41
C ALA A 307 8.74 -21.45 0.01
N SER A 308 7.87 -21.98 0.88
CA SER A 308 6.42 -21.74 0.74
C SER A 308 6.07 -20.32 1.13
N GLN A 309 4.91 -19.82 0.69
CA GLN A 309 4.40 -18.48 1.04
C GLN A 309 4.34 -18.27 2.56
N GLN A 310 3.91 -19.31 3.32
CA GLN A 310 3.83 -19.25 4.78
C GLN A 310 5.22 -19.12 5.43
N LYS A 311 6.20 -19.87 4.94
CA LYS A 311 7.59 -19.78 5.42
C LYS A 311 8.19 -18.42 5.10
N ALA A 312 7.99 -17.92 3.88
CA ALA A 312 8.46 -16.59 3.48
C ALA A 312 7.86 -15.51 4.37
N LEU A 313 6.54 -15.57 4.64
CA LEU A 313 5.86 -14.62 5.54
C LEU A 313 6.42 -14.69 6.97
N ALA A 314 6.66 -15.91 7.51
CA ALA A 314 7.21 -16.08 8.85
C ALA A 314 8.63 -15.50 8.96
N VAL A 315 9.50 -15.78 7.98
CA VAL A 315 10.87 -15.24 7.94
C VAL A 315 10.84 -13.71 7.84
N SER A 316 10.00 -13.17 6.95
CA SER A 316 9.81 -11.72 6.82
C SER A 316 9.37 -11.09 8.15
N ALA A 317 8.43 -11.68 8.87
CA ALA A 317 7.98 -11.18 10.16
C ALA A 317 9.08 -11.20 11.23
N ILE A 318 9.89 -12.27 11.28
CA ILE A 318 11.04 -12.38 12.19
C ILE A 318 12.09 -11.29 11.89
N ILE A 319 12.42 -11.09 10.62
CA ILE A 319 13.34 -10.02 10.20
C ILE A 319 12.78 -8.64 10.60
N GLY A 320 11.48 -8.41 10.40
CA GLY A 320 10.80 -7.18 10.82
C GLY A 320 10.88 -6.94 12.33
N MET A 321 10.73 -7.99 13.16
CA MET A 321 10.90 -7.88 14.63
C MET A 321 12.36 -7.52 14.98
N ILE A 322 13.35 -8.15 14.34
CA ILE A 322 14.78 -7.85 14.58
C ILE A 322 15.08 -6.39 14.24
N PHE A 323 14.61 -5.90 13.08
CA PHE A 323 14.82 -4.51 12.70
C PHE A 323 14.06 -3.54 13.61
N SER A 324 12.86 -3.91 14.09
CA SER A 324 12.13 -3.09 15.08
C SER A 324 12.89 -2.95 16.40
N ILE A 325 13.54 -4.03 16.87
CA ILE A 325 14.45 -3.98 18.03
C ILE A 325 15.67 -3.09 17.71
N GLY A 326 16.24 -3.25 16.50
CA GLY A 326 17.35 -2.41 16.05
C GLY A 326 17.02 -0.91 16.07
N ILE A 327 15.81 -0.52 15.64
CA ILE A 327 15.32 0.87 15.72
C ILE A 327 15.24 1.34 17.19
N PHE A 328 14.74 0.49 18.06
CA PHE A 328 14.55 0.84 19.48
C PHE A 328 15.86 1.08 20.23
N VAL A 329 16.89 0.29 19.94
CA VAL A 329 18.19 0.35 20.64
C VAL A 329 19.23 1.25 19.98
N SER A 330 18.95 1.79 18.78
CA SER A 330 19.87 2.62 18.02
C SER A 330 19.37 4.06 17.88
N SER A 331 20.21 4.95 17.37
CA SER A 331 19.88 6.37 17.14
C SER A 331 20.49 6.87 15.83
N GLY A 332 20.13 8.08 15.41
CA GLY A 332 20.68 8.74 14.24
C GLY A 332 20.49 7.94 12.95
N TYR A 333 21.50 7.92 12.11
CA TYR A 333 21.46 7.21 10.81
C TYR A 333 21.33 5.69 10.95
N THR A 334 21.77 5.09 12.06
CA THR A 334 21.62 3.65 12.30
C THR A 334 20.15 3.28 12.45
N ALA A 335 19.38 4.04 13.23
CA ALA A 335 17.94 3.83 13.36
C ALA A 335 17.22 4.02 12.00
N ILE A 336 17.57 5.06 11.24
CA ILE A 336 17.04 5.29 9.89
C ILE A 336 17.35 4.11 8.97
N THR A 337 18.54 3.55 9.04
CA THR A 337 18.93 2.38 8.25
C THR A 337 18.04 1.17 8.58
N PHE A 338 17.80 0.89 9.87
CA PHE A 338 16.87 -0.17 10.26
C PHE A 338 15.44 0.09 9.78
N ILE A 339 14.95 1.34 9.82
CA ILE A 339 13.63 1.69 9.26
C ILE A 339 13.59 1.44 7.76
N ALA A 340 14.61 1.86 7.01
CA ALA A 340 14.69 1.59 5.58
C ALA A 340 14.73 0.08 5.27
N LEU A 341 15.46 -0.70 6.08
CA LEU A 341 15.54 -2.16 5.95
C LEU A 341 14.22 -2.88 6.29
N LEU A 342 13.30 -2.26 7.05
CA LEU A 342 11.93 -2.78 7.18
C LEU A 342 11.26 -2.96 5.81
N GLY A 343 11.63 -2.17 4.81
CA GLY A 343 11.19 -2.38 3.43
C GLY A 343 11.49 -3.78 2.93
N LEU A 344 12.67 -4.33 3.21
CA LEU A 344 13.03 -5.71 2.83
C LEU A 344 12.11 -6.74 3.50
N SER A 345 11.81 -6.57 4.78
CA SER A 345 10.90 -7.47 5.52
C SER A 345 9.46 -7.38 5.01
N ASN A 346 9.00 -6.18 4.64
CA ASN A 346 7.63 -5.91 4.22
C ASN A 346 7.32 -6.41 2.80
N ALA A 347 8.34 -6.58 1.94
CA ALA A 347 8.17 -6.86 0.51
C ALA A 347 7.29 -8.07 0.20
N LEU A 348 7.48 -9.18 0.92
CA LEU A 348 6.78 -10.44 0.63
C LEU A 348 5.47 -10.62 1.42
N MET A 349 5.11 -9.67 2.28
CA MET A 349 3.95 -9.81 3.15
C MET A 349 2.64 -9.74 2.37
N TRP A 350 2.44 -8.71 1.55
CA TRP A 350 1.23 -8.62 0.70
C TRP A 350 1.05 -9.84 -0.20
N PRO A 351 2.08 -10.25 -1.01
CA PRO A 351 1.97 -11.43 -1.87
C PRO A 351 1.68 -12.73 -1.13
N ALA A 352 2.04 -12.84 0.14
CA ALA A 352 1.79 -14.03 0.95
C ALA A 352 0.46 -13.97 1.71
N ILE A 353 0.13 -12.85 2.36
CA ILE A 353 -1.08 -12.71 3.19
C ILE A 353 -2.33 -12.82 2.34
N PHE A 354 -2.38 -12.10 1.20
CA PHE A 354 -3.57 -12.01 0.37
C PHE A 354 -4.04 -13.37 -0.14
N PRO A 355 -3.21 -14.20 -0.82
CA PRO A 355 -3.62 -15.53 -1.27
C PRO A 355 -3.95 -16.49 -0.13
N LEU A 356 -3.25 -16.40 1.01
CA LEU A 356 -3.54 -17.25 2.17
C LEU A 356 -4.93 -16.93 2.77
N ALA A 357 -5.30 -15.67 2.78
CA ALA A 357 -6.56 -15.19 3.34
C ALA A 357 -7.77 -15.53 2.44
N ILE A 358 -7.62 -15.42 1.10
CA ILE A 358 -8.72 -15.74 0.16
C ILE A 358 -8.85 -17.23 -0.16
N SER A 359 -7.88 -18.05 0.26
CA SER A 359 -7.85 -19.48 -0.05
C SER A 359 -9.09 -20.22 0.47
N GLY A 360 -9.83 -20.88 -0.44
CA GLY A 360 -10.99 -21.70 -0.09
C GLY A 360 -12.28 -20.91 0.20
N LEU A 361 -12.38 -19.64 -0.22
CA LEU A 361 -13.59 -18.85 -0.04
C LEU A 361 -14.68 -19.15 -1.06
N GLY A 362 -14.37 -19.73 -2.23
CA GLY A 362 -15.32 -19.99 -3.31
C GLY A 362 -16.12 -18.74 -3.68
N ARG A 363 -17.45 -18.82 -3.68
CA ARG A 363 -18.35 -17.69 -4.00
C ARG A 363 -18.14 -16.42 -3.18
N PHE A 364 -17.42 -16.49 -2.05
CA PHE A 364 -17.14 -15.35 -1.19
C PHE A 364 -15.79 -14.68 -1.50
N THR A 365 -15.05 -15.11 -2.52
CA THR A 365 -13.74 -14.56 -2.87
C THR A 365 -13.80 -13.05 -3.15
N LYS A 366 -14.81 -12.56 -3.88
CA LYS A 366 -14.98 -11.12 -4.14
C LYS A 366 -15.21 -10.33 -2.85
N THR A 367 -16.10 -10.79 -1.98
CA THR A 367 -16.40 -10.14 -0.70
C THR A 367 -15.19 -10.23 0.26
N GLY A 368 -14.52 -11.39 0.31
CA GLY A 368 -13.31 -11.58 1.10
C GLY A 368 -12.16 -10.66 0.65
N SER A 369 -12.00 -10.48 -0.66
CA SER A 369 -11.02 -9.54 -1.22
C SER A 369 -11.34 -8.09 -0.87
N ALA A 370 -12.62 -7.69 -0.89
CA ALA A 370 -13.04 -6.36 -0.44
C ALA A 370 -12.74 -6.13 1.04
N LEU A 371 -12.99 -7.12 1.91
CA LEU A 371 -12.62 -7.05 3.33
C LEU A 371 -11.12 -6.91 3.53
N LEU A 372 -10.30 -7.62 2.75
CA LEU A 372 -8.84 -7.47 2.79
C LEU A 372 -8.41 -6.06 2.35
N VAL A 373 -9.03 -5.51 1.30
CA VAL A 373 -8.76 -4.14 0.84
C VAL A 373 -9.14 -3.11 1.91
N MET A 374 -10.21 -3.34 2.69
CA MET A 374 -10.50 -2.50 3.87
C MET A 374 -9.37 -2.52 4.90
N GLY A 375 -8.64 -3.63 5.03
CA GLY A 375 -7.47 -3.74 5.89
C GLY A 375 -6.34 -2.73 5.55
N ILE A 376 -6.33 -2.16 4.34
CA ILE A 376 -5.40 -1.08 3.96
C ILE A 376 -5.52 0.15 4.88
N ALA A 377 -6.65 0.32 5.56
CA ALA A 377 -6.84 1.36 6.58
C ALA A 377 -5.84 1.29 7.75
N GLY A 378 -5.10 0.19 7.91
CA GLY A 378 -3.95 0.12 8.83
C GLY A 378 -2.92 1.22 8.58
N GLY A 379 -2.72 1.58 7.29
CA GLY A 379 -1.88 2.71 6.89
C GLY A 379 -2.39 4.09 7.34
N ALA A 380 -3.68 4.20 7.71
CA ALA A 380 -4.23 5.39 8.33
C ALA A 380 -3.99 5.43 9.85
N LEU A 381 -4.31 4.32 10.52
CA LEU A 381 -4.43 4.29 11.97
C LEU A 381 -3.11 4.05 12.70
N ILE A 382 -2.21 3.23 12.17
CA ILE A 382 -0.93 2.93 12.82
C ILE A 382 0.02 4.14 12.83
N PRO A 383 0.22 4.89 11.72
CA PRO A 383 1.01 6.12 11.76
C PRO A 383 0.40 7.20 12.65
N LEU A 384 -0.93 7.30 12.69
CA LEU A 384 -1.61 8.23 13.59
C LEU A 384 -1.42 7.85 15.07
N LEU A 385 -1.45 6.55 15.39
CA LEU A 385 -1.11 6.05 16.73
C LEU A 385 0.33 6.43 17.11
N TYR A 386 1.29 6.22 16.20
CA TYR A 386 2.68 6.63 16.42
C TYR A 386 2.79 8.12 16.74
N ALA A 387 2.17 8.97 15.92
CA ALA A 387 2.19 10.43 16.15
C ALA A 387 1.54 10.78 17.49
N THR A 388 0.44 10.12 17.84
CA THR A 388 -0.27 10.36 19.13
C THR A 388 0.58 9.99 20.34
N LEU A 389 1.25 8.84 20.30
CA LEU A 389 2.13 8.39 21.37
C LEU A 389 3.27 9.36 21.62
N LYS A 390 3.83 9.92 20.55
CA LYS A 390 4.93 10.86 20.57
C LYS A 390 4.48 12.26 21.00
N ASP A 391 3.50 12.85 20.32
CA ASP A 391 3.08 14.24 20.53
C ASP A 391 2.45 14.48 21.92
N LYS A 392 1.81 13.45 22.48
CA LYS A 392 1.29 13.50 23.87
C LYS A 392 2.34 13.18 24.93
N GLY A 393 3.59 12.95 24.54
CA GLY A 393 4.66 12.63 25.48
C GLY A 393 4.50 11.27 26.20
N ILE A 394 3.66 10.37 25.66
CA ILE A 394 3.41 9.04 26.25
C ILE A 394 4.65 8.16 26.10
N SER A 395 5.38 8.30 25.00
CA SER A 395 6.62 7.58 24.78
C SER A 395 7.62 8.36 23.90
N SER A 396 8.90 7.99 24.00
CA SER A 396 9.93 8.54 23.12
C SER A 396 9.68 8.15 21.65
N ASN A 397 10.31 8.86 20.73
CA ASN A 397 10.23 8.60 19.30
C ASN A 397 10.55 7.13 18.96
N HIS A 398 11.65 6.59 19.50
CA HIS A 398 12.06 5.19 19.31
C HIS A 398 11.05 4.19 19.88
N ALA A 399 10.57 4.47 21.12
CA ALA A 399 9.60 3.60 21.77
C ALA A 399 8.23 3.63 21.08
N ALA A 400 7.76 4.80 20.64
CA ALA A 400 6.52 4.93 19.87
C ALA A 400 6.57 4.11 18.57
N PHE A 401 7.69 4.20 17.84
CA PHE A 401 7.90 3.44 16.60
C PHE A 401 7.92 1.93 16.89
N PHE A 402 8.63 1.50 17.94
CA PHE A 402 8.69 0.09 18.35
C PHE A 402 7.31 -0.46 18.77
N ILE A 403 6.54 0.28 19.58
CA ILE A 403 5.18 -0.10 20.00
C ILE A 403 4.26 -0.31 18.80
N CYS A 404 4.40 0.47 17.75
CA CYS A 404 3.60 0.32 16.54
C CYS A 404 4.06 -0.85 15.65
N THR A 405 5.36 -1.14 15.61
CA THR A 405 5.91 -2.09 14.63
C THR A 405 6.09 -3.50 15.21
N PHE A 406 6.70 -3.65 16.37
CA PHE A 406 7.03 -4.97 16.91
C PHE A 406 5.81 -5.87 17.18
N PRO A 407 4.72 -5.41 17.84
CA PRO A 407 3.52 -6.22 18.04
C PRO A 407 2.84 -6.57 16.72
N SER A 408 2.91 -5.69 15.72
CA SER A 408 2.37 -5.94 14.40
C SER A 408 3.09 -7.11 13.71
N TYR A 409 4.42 -7.12 13.73
CA TYR A 409 5.20 -8.25 13.18
C TYR A 409 5.00 -9.54 13.96
N LEU A 410 4.83 -9.46 15.28
CA LEU A 410 4.50 -10.64 16.11
C LEU A 410 3.17 -11.25 15.69
N TYR A 411 2.14 -10.43 15.44
CA TYR A 411 0.85 -10.91 14.93
C TYR A 411 0.98 -11.51 13.51
N ILE A 412 1.77 -10.89 12.63
CA ILE A 412 2.02 -11.40 11.28
C ILE A 412 2.69 -12.78 11.36
N LEU A 413 3.63 -12.97 12.27
CA LEU A 413 4.25 -14.27 12.53
C LEU A 413 3.22 -15.31 13.02
N TYR A 414 2.35 -14.94 13.96
CA TYR A 414 1.24 -15.79 14.39
C TYR A 414 0.35 -16.20 13.22
N TYR A 415 -0.03 -15.25 12.35
CA TYR A 415 -0.84 -15.54 11.18
C TYR A 415 -0.12 -16.48 10.21
N ALA A 416 1.17 -16.27 9.97
CA ALA A 416 2.00 -17.09 9.09
C ALA A 416 2.09 -18.56 9.55
N VAL A 417 2.12 -18.81 10.88
CA VAL A 417 2.33 -20.17 11.44
C VAL A 417 1.00 -20.86 11.73
N ILE A 418 0.05 -20.15 12.31
CA ILE A 418 -1.19 -20.71 12.88
C ILE A 418 -2.44 -20.12 12.20
N GLY A 419 -2.55 -18.79 12.15
CA GLY A 419 -3.80 -18.10 11.82
C GLY A 419 -4.36 -18.42 10.45
N HIS A 420 -3.51 -18.62 9.43
CA HIS A 420 -3.93 -18.98 8.08
C HIS A 420 -4.61 -20.35 7.96
N LYS A 421 -4.50 -21.23 8.98
CA LYS A 421 -5.14 -22.54 9.06
C LYS A 421 -6.46 -22.51 9.81
N ALA A 422 -6.77 -21.42 10.51
CA ALA A 422 -7.94 -21.32 11.38
C ALA A 422 -9.24 -21.57 10.62
N GLY A 423 -10.10 -22.46 11.13
CA GLY A 423 -11.38 -22.81 10.52
C GLY A 423 -11.28 -23.66 9.24
N LYS A 424 -10.07 -24.08 8.81
CA LYS A 424 -9.87 -25.07 7.76
C LYS A 424 -9.88 -26.46 8.42
N LYS A 425 -10.79 -27.36 7.99
CA LYS A 425 -10.74 -28.75 8.43
C LYS A 425 -9.43 -29.37 7.93
N THR A 426 -8.62 -29.88 8.85
CA THR A 426 -7.46 -30.70 8.50
C THR A 426 -7.98 -31.98 7.87
N VAL A 427 -7.92 -32.11 6.55
CA VAL A 427 -8.08 -33.41 5.91
C VAL A 427 -6.88 -34.24 6.35
N LYS A 428 -7.04 -35.03 7.42
CA LYS A 428 -6.12 -36.09 7.73
C LYS A 428 -6.11 -37.02 6.51
N LYS A 429 -5.01 -37.07 5.79
CA LYS A 429 -4.71 -38.09 4.83
C LYS A 429 -4.70 -39.42 5.64
N ASN A 430 -5.82 -40.12 5.69
CA ASN A 430 -5.86 -41.51 6.11
C ASN A 430 -5.11 -42.33 5.04
N MET A 431 -3.80 -42.40 5.18
CA MET A 431 -3.01 -43.47 4.62
C MET A 431 -3.07 -44.63 5.62
N THR A 432 -4.16 -45.40 5.57
CA THR A 432 -4.19 -46.68 6.23
C THR A 432 -4.93 -47.66 5.32
N SER A 433 -4.16 -48.71 4.97
CA SER A 433 -4.60 -50.02 4.48
C SER A 433 -5.15 -50.10 3.06
N LEU A 434 -4.25 -50.33 2.11
CA LEU A 434 -4.55 -51.30 1.07
C LEU A 434 -4.55 -52.70 1.76
N PRO A 435 -5.61 -53.52 1.62
CA PRO A 435 -5.52 -54.90 1.98
C PRO A 435 -4.61 -55.59 0.97
N GLU A 436 -3.59 -56.27 1.47
CA GLU A 436 -2.86 -57.30 0.71
C GLU A 436 -3.89 -58.28 0.19
N LEU A 437 -4.08 -58.35 -1.13
CA LEU A 437 -4.73 -59.46 -1.78
C LEU A 437 -3.65 -60.54 -2.04
N VAL A 438 -3.82 -61.63 -1.34
CA VAL A 438 -3.17 -62.92 -1.53
C VAL A 438 -3.49 -63.50 -2.91
#